data_ca05f58af539cb5ad5c454d457a5611e
#
_entry.id   ca05f58af539cb5ad5c454d457a5611e
#
_cell.length_a   1.000
_cell.length_b   1.000
_cell.length_c   1.000
_cell.angle_alpha   90.00
_cell.angle_beta   90.00
_cell.angle_gamma   90.00
#
_symmetry.space_group_name_H-M   'P 1'
#
loop_
_entity.id
_entity.type
_entity.pdbx_description
1 polymer ?
#
loop_
_entity_poly.entity_id
_entity_poly.type
_entity_poly.pdbx_seq_one_letter_code
_entity_poly.pdbx_strand_id
1 'polypeptide(L)'
;MLFVSGDSQFFNLTHKVYECFTESYEISSDVEIFATNLSDENALGFTEVNGDEQFVQVHNALTKEEHVKTILHELVHVVQNEQGMIDDDEREQQAYDLEGVLYNNYCASQQGVH
;
A
#
# COMPACT_ATOMS: atom_id res chain seq x y z
N MET A 1 -2.16 13.09 -3.34
CA MET A 1 -0.80 13.46 -2.89
C MET A 1 -0.32 12.45 -1.88
N LEU A 2 0.92 12.01 -1.99
CA LEU A 2 1.50 11.01 -1.08
C LEU A 2 2.43 11.65 -0.07
N PHE A 3 2.27 11.29 1.20
CA PHE A 3 3.23 11.58 2.26
C PHE A 3 3.75 10.27 2.84
N VAL A 4 5.06 10.15 2.97
CA VAL A 4 5.70 9.00 3.63
C VAL A 4 6.36 9.51 4.90
N SER A 5 6.05 8.87 6.03
CA SER A 5 6.53 9.31 7.33
C SER A 5 6.83 8.13 8.25
N GLY A 6 7.26 8.44 9.46
CA GLY A 6 7.58 7.44 10.46
C GLY A 6 8.97 6.84 10.28
N ASP A 7 9.16 5.68 10.86
CA ASP A 7 10.46 5.00 10.95
C ASP A 7 10.66 4.07 9.76
N SER A 8 10.79 4.66 8.55
CA SER A 8 10.87 3.89 7.32
C SER A 8 12.28 3.87 6.75
N GLN A 9 12.86 2.68 6.67
CA GLN A 9 14.11 2.47 5.93
C GLN A 9 13.86 2.42 4.42
N PHE A 10 12.58 2.33 3.99
CA PHE A 10 12.20 2.17 2.59
C PHE A 10 11.45 3.41 2.05
N PHE A 11 11.88 4.59 2.46
CA PHE A 11 11.23 5.84 2.06
C PHE A 11 11.12 5.99 0.53
N ASN A 12 12.26 5.89 -0.17
CA ASN A 12 12.26 6.03 -1.63
C ASN A 12 11.53 4.87 -2.32
N LEU A 13 11.66 3.67 -1.79
CA LEU A 13 10.99 2.50 -2.32
C LEU A 13 9.47 2.66 -2.24
N THR A 14 8.97 3.18 -1.13
CA THR A 14 7.53 3.42 -0.93
C THR A 14 6.99 4.39 -1.99
N HIS A 15 7.73 5.46 -2.28
CA HIS A 15 7.35 6.40 -3.34
C HIS A 15 7.30 5.72 -4.71
N LYS A 16 8.27 4.86 -5.03
CA LYS A 16 8.31 4.14 -6.31
C LYS A 16 7.14 3.17 -6.45
N VAL A 17 6.82 2.45 -5.38
CA VAL A 17 5.69 1.51 -5.36
C VAL A 17 4.37 2.26 -5.60
N TYR A 18 4.19 3.38 -4.92
CA TYR A 18 3.00 4.22 -5.10
C TYR A 18 2.89 4.73 -6.53
N GLU A 19 3.97 5.24 -7.11
CA GLU A 19 3.98 5.70 -8.49
C GLU A 19 3.60 4.60 -9.47
N CYS A 20 4.15 3.40 -9.29
CA CYS A 20 3.83 2.25 -10.11
C CYS A 20 2.36 1.87 -9.99
N PHE A 21 1.84 1.85 -8.77
CA PHE A 21 0.43 1.53 -8.51
C PHE A 21 -0.50 2.54 -9.20
N THR A 22 -0.18 3.82 -9.10
CA THR A 22 -1.04 4.88 -9.66
C THR A 22 -1.00 4.96 -11.18
N GLU A 23 -0.10 4.27 -11.84
CA GLU A 23 -0.14 4.10 -13.29
C GLU A 23 -1.34 3.24 -13.72
N SER A 24 -1.79 2.34 -12.85
CA SER A 24 -2.90 1.43 -13.15
C SER A 24 -4.20 1.78 -12.42
N TYR A 25 -4.12 2.42 -11.27
CA TYR A 25 -5.28 2.74 -10.43
C TYR A 25 -5.21 4.19 -9.99
N GLU A 26 -6.25 4.95 -10.28
CA GLU A 26 -6.33 6.34 -9.85
C GLU A 26 -6.65 6.43 -8.36
N ILE A 27 -5.91 7.27 -7.64
CA ILE A 27 -6.16 7.58 -6.24
C ILE A 27 -6.41 9.07 -6.13
N SER A 28 -7.61 9.43 -5.68
CA SER A 28 -8.02 10.84 -5.53
C SER A 28 -7.74 11.39 -4.14
N SER A 29 -7.66 10.52 -3.13
CA SER A 29 -7.42 10.91 -1.74
C SER A 29 -5.96 11.32 -1.53
N ASP A 30 -5.74 12.17 -0.55
CA ASP A 30 -4.40 12.33 0.02
C ASP A 30 -4.09 11.09 0.86
N VAL A 31 -2.92 10.51 0.66
CA VAL A 31 -2.51 9.27 1.34
C VAL A 31 -1.25 9.54 2.14
N GLU A 32 -1.28 9.19 3.42
CA GLU A 32 -0.07 9.14 4.23
C GLU A 32 0.28 7.69 4.51
N ILE A 33 1.52 7.29 4.23
CA ILE A 33 2.03 5.96 4.56
C ILE A 33 3.03 6.13 5.70
N PHE A 34 2.68 5.57 6.85
CA PHE A 34 3.41 5.74 8.09
C PHE A 34 3.98 4.39 8.53
N ALA A 35 5.32 4.32 8.65
CA ALA A 35 5.99 3.11 9.10
C ALA A 35 6.18 3.17 10.62
N THR A 36 5.68 2.16 11.32
CA THR A 36 5.75 2.08 12.78
C THR A 36 5.77 0.62 13.21
N ASN A 37 6.07 0.39 14.47
CA ASN A 37 6.09 -0.97 15.02
C ASN A 37 4.66 -1.47 15.23
N LEU A 38 4.24 -2.45 14.44
CA LEU A 38 2.91 -3.08 14.52
C LEU A 38 2.96 -4.46 15.17
N SER A 39 4.02 -4.78 15.92
CA SER A 39 4.19 -6.10 16.53
C SER A 39 3.03 -6.50 17.41
N ASP A 40 2.40 -5.55 18.11
CA ASP A 40 1.29 -5.81 19.02
C ASP A 40 -0.06 -5.86 18.33
N GLU A 41 -0.12 -5.55 17.03
CA GLU A 41 -1.37 -5.42 16.28
C GLU A 41 -1.76 -6.66 15.49
N ASN A 42 -0.91 -7.67 15.48
CA ASN A 42 -1.13 -8.92 14.74
C ASN A 42 -1.45 -8.70 13.26
N ALA A 43 -0.85 -7.66 12.67
CA ALA A 43 -1.03 -7.31 11.26
C ALA A 43 0.23 -6.62 10.75
N LEU A 44 0.47 -6.68 9.44
CA LEU A 44 1.62 -6.04 8.81
C LEU A 44 1.28 -4.63 8.31
N GLY A 45 0.00 -4.31 8.16
CA GLY A 45 -0.46 -3.00 7.73
C GLY A 45 -1.93 -2.78 7.99
N PHE A 46 -2.34 -1.52 7.95
CA PHE A 46 -3.72 -1.07 8.12
C PHE A 46 -3.97 0.12 7.21
N THR A 47 -5.23 0.28 6.81
CA THR A 47 -5.69 1.48 6.08
C THR A 47 -6.91 2.04 6.79
N GLU A 48 -6.88 3.35 7.10
CA GLU A 48 -7.99 4.08 7.73
C GLU A 48 -8.38 5.28 6.90
N VAL A 49 -9.67 5.57 6.84
CA VAL A 49 -10.20 6.76 6.16
C VAL A 49 -10.43 7.84 7.20
N ASN A 50 -9.99 9.06 6.90
CA ASN A 50 -10.20 10.22 7.75
C ASN A 50 -10.57 11.42 6.87
N GLY A 51 -11.88 11.58 6.62
CA GLY A 51 -12.37 12.62 5.70
C GLY A 51 -11.89 12.39 4.27
N ASP A 52 -11.20 13.37 3.71
CA ASP A 52 -10.64 13.30 2.36
C ASP A 52 -9.26 12.66 2.32
N GLU A 53 -8.75 12.25 3.47
CA GLU A 53 -7.43 11.65 3.61
C GLU A 53 -7.55 10.18 3.94
N GLN A 54 -6.54 9.40 3.52
CA GLN A 54 -6.42 8.01 3.95
C GLN A 54 -5.06 7.80 4.58
N PHE A 55 -5.05 7.04 5.65
CA PHE A 55 -3.87 6.81 6.47
C PHE A 55 -3.52 5.33 6.40
N VAL A 56 -2.33 5.03 5.89
CA VAL A 56 -1.81 3.66 5.79
C VAL A 56 -0.69 3.50 6.80
N GLN A 57 -0.80 2.50 7.67
CA GLN A 57 0.29 2.11 8.55
C GLN A 57 0.92 0.84 8.02
N VAL A 58 2.25 0.78 8.07
CA VAL A 58 3.00 -0.40 7.67
C VAL A 58 4.03 -0.73 8.74
N HIS A 59 4.21 -2.03 8.99
CA HIS A 59 5.18 -2.48 9.99
C HIS A 59 6.60 -2.09 9.57
N ASN A 60 7.40 -1.60 10.51
CA ASN A 60 8.73 -1.03 10.24
C ASN A 60 9.88 -2.04 10.20
N ALA A 61 9.61 -3.33 10.40
CA ALA A 61 10.62 -4.38 10.46
C ALA A 61 10.40 -5.48 9.40
N LEU A 62 9.93 -5.09 8.22
CA LEU A 62 9.71 -6.01 7.10
C LEU A 62 10.94 -6.09 6.19
N THR A 63 11.09 -7.21 5.48
CA THR A 63 12.01 -7.30 4.36
C THR A 63 11.52 -6.39 3.23
N LYS A 64 12.40 -6.11 2.27
CA LYS A 64 12.03 -5.30 1.10
C LYS A 64 10.82 -5.87 0.37
N GLU A 65 10.82 -7.19 0.10
CA GLU A 65 9.71 -7.86 -0.58
C GLU A 65 8.41 -7.74 0.22
N GLU A 66 8.47 -8.03 1.52
CA GLU A 66 7.29 -7.92 2.38
C GLU A 66 6.75 -6.51 2.44
N HIS A 67 7.64 -5.52 2.49
CA HIS A 67 7.26 -4.11 2.51
C HIS A 67 6.49 -3.73 1.24
N VAL A 68 7.04 -4.09 0.07
CA VAL A 68 6.38 -3.80 -1.22
C VAL A 68 5.01 -4.45 -1.28
N LYS A 69 4.92 -5.74 -0.93
CA LYS A 69 3.65 -6.47 -0.97
C LYS A 69 2.62 -5.88 -0.01
N THR A 70 3.05 -5.48 1.20
CA THR A 70 2.16 -4.88 2.18
C THR A 70 1.64 -3.53 1.69
N ILE A 71 2.51 -2.69 1.12
CA ILE A 71 2.11 -1.39 0.57
C ILE A 71 1.07 -1.60 -0.55
N LEU A 72 1.33 -2.52 -1.47
CA LEU A 72 0.39 -2.80 -2.57
C LEU A 72 -0.95 -3.30 -2.06
N HIS A 73 -0.95 -4.18 -1.06
CA HIS A 73 -2.17 -4.68 -0.43
C HIS A 73 -2.99 -3.53 0.17
N GLU A 74 -2.34 -2.64 0.92
CA GLU A 74 -3.02 -1.51 1.55
C GLU A 74 -3.48 -0.47 0.52
N LEU A 75 -2.74 -0.27 -0.57
CA LEU A 75 -3.18 0.64 -1.64
C LEU A 75 -4.43 0.12 -2.35
N VAL A 76 -4.61 -1.19 -2.47
CA VAL A 76 -5.87 -1.77 -2.95
C VAL A 76 -7.01 -1.34 -2.02
N HIS A 77 -6.81 -1.40 -0.71
CA HIS A 77 -7.82 -0.95 0.26
C HIS A 77 -8.11 0.55 0.11
N VAL A 78 -7.09 1.37 -0.19
CA VAL A 78 -7.30 2.79 -0.47
C VAL A 78 -8.28 2.99 -1.63
N VAL A 79 -8.07 2.28 -2.73
CA VAL A 79 -8.97 2.35 -3.90
C VAL A 79 -10.37 1.84 -3.54
N GLN A 80 -10.46 0.73 -2.81
CA GLN A 80 -11.74 0.17 -2.37
C GLN A 80 -12.52 1.17 -1.51
N ASN A 81 -11.83 1.88 -0.62
CA ASN A 81 -12.46 2.90 0.21
C ASN A 81 -13.02 4.04 -0.65
N GLU A 82 -12.31 4.45 -1.69
CA GLU A 82 -12.80 5.48 -2.61
C GLU A 82 -13.99 5.01 -3.43
N GLN A 83 -14.06 3.72 -3.73
CA GLN A 83 -15.17 3.11 -4.47
C GLN A 83 -16.39 2.82 -3.59
N GLY A 84 -16.27 2.95 -2.27
CA GLY A 84 -17.36 2.65 -1.34
C GLY A 84 -17.62 1.17 -1.14
N MET A 85 -16.64 0.32 -1.40
CA MET A 85 -16.74 -1.12 -1.23
C MET A 85 -16.77 -1.46 0.26
N ILE A 86 -17.80 -2.17 0.72
CA ILE A 86 -18.07 -2.36 2.16
C ILE A 86 -17.97 -3.81 2.65
N ASP A 87 -18.00 -4.80 1.77
CA ASP A 87 -17.92 -6.21 2.17
C ASP A 87 -16.48 -6.59 2.51
N ASP A 88 -16.21 -6.86 3.78
CA ASP A 88 -14.84 -7.13 4.24
C ASP A 88 -14.23 -8.37 3.60
N ASP A 89 -14.99 -9.43 3.41
CA ASP A 89 -14.49 -10.66 2.80
C ASP A 89 -14.11 -10.43 1.34
N GLU A 90 -14.94 -9.73 0.58
CA GLU A 90 -14.66 -9.40 -0.81
C GLU A 90 -13.44 -8.47 -0.92
N ARG A 91 -13.34 -7.50 -0.02
CA ARG A 91 -12.22 -6.56 0.01
C ARG A 91 -10.90 -7.28 0.24
N GLU A 92 -10.84 -8.16 1.22
CA GLU A 92 -9.63 -8.93 1.53
C GLU A 92 -9.30 -9.89 0.40
N GLN A 93 -10.29 -10.59 -0.15
CA GLN A 93 -10.07 -11.50 -1.26
C GLN A 93 -9.47 -10.78 -2.48
N GLN A 94 -10.04 -9.64 -2.84
CA GLN A 94 -9.53 -8.84 -3.95
C GLN A 94 -8.11 -8.35 -3.69
N ALA A 95 -7.84 -7.88 -2.46
CA ALA A 95 -6.51 -7.39 -2.11
C ALA A 95 -5.46 -8.50 -2.20
N TYR A 96 -5.78 -9.70 -1.71
CA TYR A 96 -4.87 -10.85 -1.82
C TYR A 96 -4.68 -11.29 -3.27
N ASP A 97 -5.75 -11.31 -4.06
CA ASP A 97 -5.67 -11.70 -5.48
C ASP A 97 -4.81 -10.72 -6.29
N LEU A 98 -4.94 -9.42 -6.01
CA LEU A 98 -4.19 -8.38 -6.74
C LEU A 98 -2.77 -8.21 -6.24
N GLU A 99 -2.50 -8.52 -4.99
CA GLU A 99 -1.16 -8.32 -4.38
C GLU A 99 -0.06 -8.98 -5.21
N GLY A 100 -0.24 -10.24 -5.58
CA GLY A 100 0.76 -10.98 -6.36
C GLY A 100 0.93 -10.42 -7.76
N VAL A 101 -0.17 -10.10 -8.43
CA VAL A 101 -0.14 -9.51 -9.79
C VAL A 101 0.55 -8.15 -9.75
N LEU A 102 0.18 -7.32 -8.80
CA LEU A 102 0.77 -5.97 -8.67
C LEU A 102 2.25 -6.04 -8.30
N TYR A 103 2.62 -6.97 -7.43
CA TYR A 103 4.02 -7.17 -7.09
C TYR A 103 4.84 -7.57 -8.31
N ASN A 104 4.34 -8.51 -9.12
CA ASN A 104 5.01 -8.92 -10.35
C ASN A 104 5.12 -7.76 -11.34
N ASN A 105 4.09 -6.95 -11.48
CA ASN A 105 4.10 -5.76 -12.33
C ASN A 105 5.13 -4.75 -11.85
N TYR A 106 5.21 -4.53 -10.54
CA TYR A 106 6.19 -3.63 -9.96
C TYR A 106 7.62 -4.13 -10.26
N CYS A 107 7.88 -5.41 -10.03
CA CYS A 107 9.20 -6.00 -10.30
C CYS A 107 9.58 -5.86 -11.78
N ALA A 108 8.64 -6.12 -12.68
CA ALA A 108 8.86 -5.99 -14.13
C ALA A 108 9.17 -4.54 -14.50
N SER A 109 8.49 -3.56 -13.89
CA SER A 109 8.73 -2.13 -14.18
C SER A 109 10.13 -1.71 -13.73
N GLN A 110 10.64 -2.28 -12.64
CA GLN A 110 12.00 -1.98 -12.18
C GLN A 110 13.07 -2.62 -13.08
N GLN A 111 12.79 -3.79 -13.64
CA GLN A 111 13.70 -4.48 -14.56
C GLN A 111 13.69 -3.85 -15.95
N GLY A 112 12.58 -3.30 -16.37
CA GLY A 112 12.41 -2.68 -17.69
C GLY A 112 13.06 -1.30 -17.82
N VAL A 113 13.59 -0.74 -16.74
CA VAL A 113 14.24 0.57 -16.74
C VAL A 113 15.71 0.38 -17.10
N HIS A 114 16.05 0.75 -18.27
CA HIS A 114 17.41 0.63 -18.78
C HIS A 114 17.94 2.00 -19.21
#